data_470a7f8eee77cad1cb7d4600275ccf63
#
_entry.id   470a7f8eee77cad1cb7d4600275ccf63
#
_cell.length_a   1.000
_cell.length_b   1.000
_cell.length_c   1.000
_cell.angle_alpha   90.00
_cell.angle_beta   90.00
_cell.angle_gamma   90.00
#
_symmetry.space_group_name_H-M   'P 1'
#
loop_
_entity.id
_entity.type
_entity.pdbx_description
1 polymer ?
#
loop_
_entity_poly.entity_id
_entity_poly.type
_entity_poly.pdbx_seq_one_letter_code
_entity_poly.pdbx_strand_id
1 'polypeptide(L)'
;MANGKSYKGSCFCGTVQFTVSGDPAGMGYCHCESCRKWSAGPVNAFTLWQPDALKVTKGADRIGTFNKTPNSYRKWCTNCGGHVFTDHPGMGLVDVYAAVIDDFHFTPGIHVNYQETKVRMKDGLPKMKDMPKEMGGSGVVVAD
;
A
#
# COMPACT_ATOMS: atom_id res chain seq x y z
N MET A 1 -10.24 -4.60 18.25
CA MET A 1 -10.46 -4.79 16.81
C MET A 1 -11.87 -4.40 16.46
N ALA A 2 -12.02 -3.58 15.45
CA ALA A 2 -13.32 -2.99 15.15
C ALA A 2 -14.37 -4.03 14.69
N ASN A 3 -13.97 -5.10 14.00
CA ASN A 3 -14.92 -6.03 13.38
C ASN A 3 -14.54 -7.50 13.50
N GLY A 4 -13.49 -7.81 14.23
CA GLY A 4 -13.04 -9.20 14.43
C GLY A 4 -12.42 -9.87 13.22
N LYS A 5 -12.32 -9.18 12.08
CA LYS A 5 -11.69 -9.73 10.87
C LYS A 5 -10.18 -9.74 11.03
N SER A 6 -9.56 -10.77 10.45
CA SER A 6 -8.11 -10.88 10.40
C SER A 6 -7.70 -11.58 9.12
N TYR A 7 -6.64 -11.10 8.50
CA TYR A 7 -6.12 -11.64 7.24
C TYR A 7 -4.65 -11.93 7.39
N LYS A 8 -4.21 -13.04 6.79
CA LYS A 8 -2.79 -13.40 6.75
C LYS A 8 -2.18 -12.89 5.46
N GLY A 9 -0.87 -12.65 5.50
CA GLY A 9 -0.13 -12.32 4.31
C GLY A 9 1.32 -12.75 4.44
N SER A 10 2.04 -12.70 3.33
CA SER A 10 3.46 -13.08 3.32
C SER A 10 4.19 -12.48 2.13
N CYS A 11 5.53 -12.45 2.21
CA CYS A 11 6.37 -12.20 1.06
C CYS A 11 6.32 -13.41 0.11
N PHE A 12 6.96 -13.28 -1.04
CA PHE A 12 6.96 -14.33 -2.06
C PHE A 12 7.45 -15.68 -1.55
N CYS A 13 8.55 -15.70 -0.78
CA CYS A 13 9.11 -16.97 -0.31
C CYS A 13 8.51 -17.48 1.00
N GLY A 14 7.67 -16.68 1.65
CA GLY A 14 7.06 -17.06 2.91
C GLY A 14 7.93 -16.87 4.16
N THR A 15 9.14 -16.36 4.01
CA THR A 15 10.02 -16.08 5.16
C THR A 15 9.43 -15.01 6.07
N VAL A 16 8.83 -13.96 5.48
CA VAL A 16 8.14 -12.91 6.22
C VAL A 16 6.65 -13.18 6.17
N GLN A 17 6.03 -13.29 7.33
CA GLN A 17 4.59 -13.50 7.45
C GLN A 17 4.01 -12.46 8.40
N PHE A 18 2.77 -12.07 8.15
CA PHE A 18 2.10 -11.07 8.96
C PHE A 18 0.59 -11.30 8.98
N THR A 19 -0.08 -10.59 9.88
CA THR A 19 -1.53 -10.47 9.89
C THR A 19 -1.91 -9.00 9.89
N VAL A 20 -3.06 -8.69 9.30
CA VAL A 20 -3.71 -7.39 9.44
C VAL A 20 -5.11 -7.63 9.98
N SER A 21 -5.56 -6.73 10.87
CA SER A 21 -6.83 -6.89 11.58
C SER A 21 -7.76 -5.72 11.35
N GLY A 22 -9.06 -6.02 11.26
CA GLY A 22 -10.09 -5.00 11.08
C GLY A 22 -10.29 -4.63 9.62
N ASP A 23 -10.60 -3.36 9.40
CA ASP A 23 -10.80 -2.82 8.06
C ASP A 23 -9.70 -1.81 7.74
N PRO A 24 -9.25 -1.74 6.48
CA PRO A 24 -8.31 -0.69 6.10
C PRO A 24 -8.96 0.68 6.17
N ALA A 25 -8.17 1.69 6.48
CA ALA A 25 -8.60 3.09 6.50
C ALA A 25 -8.90 3.60 5.08
N GLY A 26 -8.28 2.99 4.07
CA GLY A 26 -8.52 3.34 2.68
C GLY A 26 -7.85 2.34 1.76
N MET A 27 -8.40 2.20 0.56
CA MET A 27 -7.87 1.35 -0.49
C MET A 27 -7.95 2.06 -1.82
N GLY A 28 -6.95 1.85 -2.66
CA GLY A 28 -6.95 2.44 -3.98
C GLY A 28 -5.70 2.09 -4.77
N TYR A 29 -5.48 2.87 -5.82
CA TYR A 29 -4.33 2.72 -6.70
C TYR A 29 -3.47 3.97 -6.63
N CYS A 30 -2.18 3.81 -6.40
CA CYS A 30 -1.22 4.91 -6.47
C CYS A 30 -0.37 4.75 -7.73
N HIS A 31 -0.36 5.80 -8.56
CA HIS A 31 0.34 5.80 -9.85
C HIS A 31 1.68 6.53 -9.81
N CYS A 32 2.13 6.98 -8.63
CA CYS A 32 3.32 7.81 -8.53
C CYS A 32 4.58 7.08 -8.99
N GLU A 33 5.53 7.85 -9.49
CA GLU A 33 6.81 7.33 -9.97
C GLU A 33 7.54 6.54 -8.88
N SER A 34 7.50 7.02 -7.64
CA SER A 34 8.17 6.34 -6.51
C SER A 34 7.62 4.93 -6.30
N CYS A 35 6.29 4.78 -6.28
CA CYS A 35 5.67 3.46 -6.11
C CYS A 35 5.98 2.54 -7.30
N ARG A 36 5.92 3.09 -8.51
CA ARG A 36 6.20 2.31 -9.73
C ARG A 36 7.63 1.82 -9.77
N LYS A 37 8.58 2.69 -9.48
CA LYS A 37 10.01 2.32 -9.50
C LYS A 37 10.37 1.38 -8.36
N TRP A 38 9.75 1.55 -7.20
CA TRP A 38 9.99 0.65 -6.07
C TRP A 38 9.52 -0.78 -6.38
N SER A 39 8.30 -0.92 -6.88
CA SER A 39 7.69 -2.23 -7.11
C SER A 39 7.96 -2.81 -8.49
N ALA A 40 8.49 -2.01 -9.42
CA ALA A 40 8.65 -2.36 -10.84
C ALA A 40 7.31 -2.76 -11.48
N GLY A 41 6.20 -2.26 -10.93
CA GLY A 41 4.87 -2.46 -11.46
C GLY A 41 4.29 -1.16 -11.99
N PRO A 42 3.29 -1.21 -12.88
CA PRO A 42 2.73 0.00 -13.46
C PRO A 42 1.90 0.82 -12.48
N VAL A 43 1.41 0.20 -11.41
CA VAL A 43 0.58 0.84 -10.40
C VAL A 43 0.67 0.04 -9.10
N ASN A 44 0.51 0.74 -7.97
CA ASN A 44 0.47 0.10 -6.66
C ASN A 44 -0.96 0.01 -6.16
N ALA A 45 -1.42 -1.20 -5.86
CA ALA A 45 -2.71 -1.43 -5.19
C ALA A 45 -2.48 -1.34 -3.68
N PHE A 46 -2.83 -0.19 -3.10
CA PHE A 46 -2.53 0.08 -1.70
C PHE A 46 -3.72 -0.24 -0.79
N THR A 47 -3.40 -0.67 0.42
CA THR A 47 -4.35 -0.77 1.52
C THR A 47 -3.73 -0.11 2.74
N LEU A 48 -4.39 0.91 3.27
CA LEU A 48 -3.87 1.70 4.38
C LEU A 48 -4.47 1.22 5.69
N TRP A 49 -3.61 0.93 6.66
CA TRP A 49 -4.03 0.39 7.95
C TRP A 49 -3.45 1.22 9.08
N GLN A 50 -4.13 1.21 10.23
CA GLN A 50 -3.51 1.72 11.45
C GLN A 50 -2.28 0.86 11.75
N PRO A 51 -1.17 1.44 12.23
CA PRO A 51 0.05 0.66 12.48
C PRO A 51 -0.14 -0.52 13.41
N ASP A 52 -1.02 -0.39 14.42
CA ASP A 52 -1.27 -1.46 15.37
C ASP A 52 -2.14 -2.60 14.80
N ALA A 53 -2.74 -2.40 13.63
CA ALA A 53 -3.49 -3.45 12.94
C ALA A 53 -2.56 -4.46 12.26
N LEU A 54 -1.34 -4.05 11.96
CA LEU A 54 -0.35 -4.91 11.30
C LEU A 54 0.54 -5.57 12.35
N LYS A 55 0.64 -6.90 12.29
CA LYS A 55 1.53 -7.66 13.15
C LYS A 55 2.37 -8.60 12.30
N VAL A 56 3.70 -8.44 12.36
CA VAL A 56 4.61 -9.39 11.72
C VAL A 56 4.72 -10.61 12.63
N THR A 57 4.30 -11.76 12.13
CA THR A 57 4.21 -13.00 12.91
C THR A 57 5.41 -13.91 12.71
N LYS A 58 6.16 -13.72 11.61
CA LYS A 58 7.35 -14.51 11.31
C LYS A 58 8.31 -13.69 10.47
N GLY A 59 9.60 -13.83 10.73
CA GLY A 59 10.64 -13.23 9.90
C GLY A 59 10.85 -11.74 10.07
N ALA A 60 10.48 -11.16 11.22
CA ALA A 60 10.69 -9.73 11.46
C ALA A 60 12.16 -9.33 11.29
N ASP A 61 13.08 -10.21 11.67
CA ASP A 61 14.53 -10.00 11.53
C ASP A 61 15.03 -10.12 10.08
N ARG A 62 14.16 -10.54 9.16
CA ARG A 62 14.49 -10.69 7.75
C ARG A 62 13.90 -9.55 6.90
N ILE A 63 13.30 -8.57 7.53
CA ILE A 63 12.75 -7.41 6.84
C ILE A 63 13.83 -6.37 6.66
N GLY A 64 14.07 -5.98 5.40
CA GLY A 64 14.90 -4.84 5.06
C GLY A 64 14.06 -3.58 4.96
N THR A 65 14.71 -2.44 5.11
CA THR A 65 14.06 -1.14 4.99
C THR A 65 14.85 -0.26 4.06
N PHE A 66 14.16 0.38 3.10
CA PHE A 66 14.76 1.40 2.27
C PHE A 66 13.97 2.69 2.41
N ASN A 67 14.67 3.77 2.72
CA ASN A 67 14.06 5.07 2.93
C ASN A 67 14.72 6.10 2.03
N LYS A 68 14.04 6.46 0.93
CA LYS A 68 14.49 7.51 0.03
C LYS A 68 13.88 8.85 0.37
N THR A 69 12.63 8.83 0.85
CA THR A 69 11.88 10.04 1.18
C THR A 69 11.42 9.98 2.64
N PRO A 70 11.25 11.12 3.33
CA PRO A 70 11.01 11.14 4.79
C PRO A 70 9.78 10.35 5.26
N ASN A 71 8.75 10.22 4.43
CA ASN A 71 7.49 9.60 4.83
C ASN A 71 7.27 8.21 4.27
N SER A 72 8.31 7.57 3.73
CA SER A 72 8.15 6.25 3.12
C SER A 72 9.28 5.34 3.54
N TYR A 73 8.99 4.47 4.50
CA TYR A 73 9.91 3.43 4.93
C TYR A 73 9.47 2.13 4.28
N ARG A 74 10.12 1.79 3.17
CA ARG A 74 9.73 0.68 2.30
C ARG A 74 10.33 -0.62 2.81
N LYS A 75 9.48 -1.61 3.04
CA LYS A 75 9.85 -2.88 3.68
C LYS A 75 9.80 -4.02 2.69
N TRP A 76 10.80 -4.87 2.75
CA TRP A 76 10.96 -5.98 1.81
C TRP A 76 11.64 -7.16 2.50
N CYS A 77 11.42 -8.35 1.95
CA CYS A 77 12.05 -9.57 2.48
C CYS A 77 13.49 -9.66 1.99
N THR A 78 14.44 -9.73 2.91
CA THR A 78 15.87 -9.82 2.54
C THR A 78 16.23 -11.18 1.95
N ASN A 79 15.37 -12.18 2.09
CA ASN A 79 15.63 -13.50 1.50
C ASN A 79 15.18 -13.57 0.03
N CYS A 80 13.99 -13.12 -0.29
CA CYS A 80 13.49 -13.23 -1.67
C CYS A 80 13.40 -11.91 -2.43
N GLY A 81 13.53 -10.78 -1.75
CA GLY A 81 13.37 -9.46 -2.36
C GLY A 81 11.92 -9.02 -2.55
N GLY A 82 10.95 -9.85 -2.18
CA GLY A 82 9.53 -9.52 -2.31
C GLY A 82 9.15 -8.36 -1.39
N HIS A 83 8.36 -7.43 -1.91
CA HIS A 83 7.92 -6.25 -1.15
C HIS A 83 6.70 -6.62 -0.31
N VAL A 84 6.57 -6.07 0.88
CA VAL A 84 5.48 -6.43 1.81
C VAL A 84 4.65 -5.23 2.23
N PHE A 85 5.26 -4.16 2.74
CA PHE A 85 4.51 -2.96 3.13
C PHE A 85 5.43 -1.75 3.18
N THR A 86 4.80 -0.58 3.23
CA THR A 86 5.50 0.69 3.38
C THR A 86 4.92 1.42 4.59
N ASP A 87 5.77 1.79 5.53
CA ASP A 87 5.38 2.58 6.68
C ASP A 87 5.40 4.07 6.32
N HIS A 88 4.29 4.75 6.59
CA HIS A 88 4.14 6.17 6.33
C HIS A 88 3.91 6.92 7.65
N PRO A 89 4.96 7.16 8.45
CA PRO A 89 4.79 7.78 9.76
C PRO A 89 4.15 9.17 9.71
N GLY A 90 4.40 9.93 8.64
CA GLY A 90 3.77 11.24 8.45
C GLY A 90 2.26 11.18 8.29
N MET A 91 1.72 10.05 7.86
CA MET A 91 0.28 9.81 7.73
C MET A 91 -0.30 9.08 8.92
N GLY A 92 0.56 8.49 9.77
CA GLY A 92 0.13 7.61 10.83
C GLY A 92 -0.49 6.31 10.33
N LEU A 93 -0.12 5.88 9.12
CA LEU A 93 -0.68 4.69 8.47
C LEU A 93 0.42 3.84 7.86
N VAL A 94 0.11 2.58 7.63
CA VAL A 94 0.98 1.65 6.91
C VAL A 94 0.24 1.16 5.67
N ASP A 95 0.95 1.18 4.53
CA ASP A 95 0.44 0.64 3.27
C ASP A 95 0.87 -0.82 3.16
N VAL A 96 -0.07 -1.74 3.31
CA VAL A 96 0.19 -3.16 3.06
C VAL A 96 -0.29 -3.47 1.65
N TYR A 97 0.60 -3.93 0.79
CA TYR A 97 0.26 -4.14 -0.61
C TYR A 97 -0.84 -5.20 -0.73
N ALA A 98 -1.91 -4.86 -1.43
CA ALA A 98 -3.07 -5.76 -1.55
C ALA A 98 -2.68 -7.15 -2.06
N ALA A 99 -1.71 -7.19 -2.96
CA ALA A 99 -1.27 -8.43 -3.60
C ALA A 99 -0.67 -9.45 -2.64
N VAL A 100 -0.20 -9.03 -1.47
CA VAL A 100 0.45 -9.96 -0.51
C VAL A 100 -0.44 -10.32 0.67
N ILE A 101 -1.70 -9.87 0.67
CA ILE A 101 -2.69 -10.23 1.69
C ILE A 101 -3.53 -11.38 1.14
N ASP A 102 -3.49 -12.52 1.82
CA ASP A 102 -4.21 -13.72 1.37
C ASP A 102 -5.71 -13.61 1.65
N ASP A 103 -6.52 -14.13 0.72
CA ASP A 103 -7.98 -14.20 0.87
C ASP A 103 -8.64 -12.84 1.20
N PHE A 104 -8.00 -11.76 0.78
CA PHE A 104 -8.48 -10.41 1.01
C PHE A 104 -9.14 -9.88 -0.27
N HIS A 105 -10.38 -9.42 -0.13
CA HIS A 105 -11.09 -8.82 -1.26
C HIS A 105 -10.72 -7.34 -1.37
N PHE A 106 -9.91 -7.02 -2.36
CA PHE A 106 -9.50 -5.64 -2.63
C PHE A 106 -10.62 -4.87 -3.32
N THR A 107 -11.12 -3.82 -2.67
CA THR A 107 -12.18 -2.96 -3.20
C THR A 107 -11.70 -1.53 -3.26
N PRO A 108 -10.95 -1.15 -4.31
CA PRO A 108 -10.40 0.20 -4.41
C PRO A 108 -11.51 1.24 -4.57
N GLY A 109 -11.31 2.40 -3.95
CA GLY A 109 -12.26 3.51 -4.03
C GLY A 109 -11.75 4.72 -4.79
N ILE A 110 -10.45 4.75 -5.12
CA ILE A 110 -9.83 5.97 -5.65
C ILE A 110 -8.52 5.64 -6.36
N HIS A 111 -8.14 6.47 -7.32
CA HIS A 111 -6.79 6.53 -7.87
C HIS A 111 -6.13 7.82 -7.38
N VAL A 112 -4.89 7.74 -6.92
CA VAL A 112 -4.11 8.93 -6.54
C VAL A 112 -2.87 9.06 -7.42
N ASN A 113 -2.38 10.27 -7.56
CA ASN A 113 -1.24 10.61 -8.41
C ASN A 113 -1.43 10.16 -9.86
N TYR A 114 -2.65 10.28 -10.35
CA TYR A 114 -2.99 9.78 -11.69
C TYR A 114 -2.30 10.55 -12.82
N GLN A 115 -1.85 11.78 -12.55
CA GLN A 115 -1.07 12.54 -13.52
C GLN A 115 0.23 11.84 -13.91
N GLU A 116 0.71 10.90 -13.06
CA GLU A 116 1.95 10.16 -13.28
C GLU A 116 1.69 8.75 -13.84
N THR A 117 0.45 8.44 -14.23
CA THR A 117 0.09 7.07 -14.60
C THR A 117 0.86 6.54 -15.81
N LYS A 118 1.19 5.26 -15.75
CA LYS A 118 1.71 4.48 -16.89
C LYS A 118 0.60 3.72 -17.59
N VAL A 119 -0.55 3.57 -16.94
CA VAL A 119 -1.65 2.79 -17.49
C VAL A 119 -2.98 3.50 -17.18
N ARG A 120 -3.74 3.78 -18.23
CA ARG A 120 -5.07 4.37 -18.07
C ARG A 120 -6.05 3.29 -17.63
N MET A 121 -6.82 3.56 -16.58
CA MET A 121 -7.75 2.59 -16.01
C MET A 121 -9.16 3.15 -16.02
N LYS A 122 -9.99 2.68 -16.94
CA LYS A 122 -11.38 3.13 -17.08
C LYS A 122 -12.27 2.22 -16.25
N ASP A 123 -12.32 2.48 -14.96
CA ASP A 123 -13.04 1.65 -13.99
C ASP A 123 -14.15 2.40 -13.24
N GLY A 124 -14.41 3.66 -13.61
CA GLY A 124 -15.44 4.45 -12.97
C GLY A 124 -15.05 5.06 -11.63
N LEU A 125 -13.85 4.78 -11.14
CA LEU A 125 -13.39 5.36 -9.88
C LEU A 125 -12.84 6.77 -10.11
N PRO A 126 -12.96 7.65 -9.11
CA PRO A 126 -12.38 8.99 -9.23
C PRO A 126 -10.85 8.91 -9.36
N LYS A 127 -10.31 9.74 -10.25
CA LYS A 127 -8.87 9.84 -10.50
C LYS A 127 -8.39 11.19 -9.99
N MET A 128 -7.68 11.17 -8.87
CA MET A 128 -7.08 12.38 -8.33
C MET A 128 -5.81 12.71 -9.10
N LYS A 129 -5.68 13.98 -9.50
CA LYS A 129 -4.46 14.43 -10.18
C LYS A 129 -3.24 14.11 -9.33
N ASP A 130 -3.30 14.48 -8.05
CA ASP A 130 -2.28 14.16 -7.05
C ASP A 130 -2.97 13.48 -5.85
N MET A 131 -3.16 14.17 -4.74
CA MET A 131 -3.79 13.63 -3.54
C MET A 131 -5.06 14.39 -3.20
N PRO A 132 -5.97 13.80 -2.40
CA PRO A 132 -7.11 14.53 -1.85
C PRO A 132 -6.64 15.69 -0.99
N LYS A 133 -7.51 16.72 -0.87
CA LYS A 133 -7.20 17.91 -0.06
C LYS A 133 -6.88 17.58 1.40
N GLU A 134 -7.66 16.69 1.99
CA GLU A 134 -7.50 16.27 3.37
C GLU A 134 -6.18 15.55 3.63
N MET A 135 -5.50 15.14 2.57
CA MET A 135 -4.18 14.51 2.64
C MET A 135 -3.07 15.43 2.12
N GLY A 136 -3.38 16.72 1.99
CA GLY A 136 -2.38 17.71 1.58
C GLY A 136 -2.25 17.95 0.09
N GLY A 137 -3.13 17.36 -0.72
CA GLY A 137 -3.09 17.51 -2.16
C GLY A 137 -3.98 18.62 -2.69
N SER A 138 -4.06 18.72 -4.02
CA SER A 138 -4.87 19.74 -4.69
C SER A 138 -6.38 19.45 -4.65
N GLY A 139 -6.75 18.17 -4.51
CA GLY A 139 -8.14 17.75 -4.61
C GLY A 139 -8.69 17.78 -6.02
N VAL A 140 -7.84 17.98 -7.02
CA VAL A 140 -8.28 18.05 -8.42
C VAL A 140 -8.54 16.65 -8.97
N VAL A 141 -9.73 16.45 -9.55
CA VAL A 141 -10.11 15.21 -10.21
C VAL A 141 -9.84 15.36 -11.71
N VAL A 142 -9.26 14.35 -12.32
CA VAL A 142 -8.93 14.34 -13.76
C VAL A 142 -9.67 13.20 -14.46
N ALA A 143 -9.70 13.26 -15.78
CA ALA A 143 -10.30 12.20 -16.60
C ALA A 143 -9.40 10.97 -16.64
N ASP A 144 -10.01 9.81 -16.82
CA ASP A 144 -9.28 8.55 -16.98
C ASP A 144 -8.73 8.34 -18.40
#